data_af14066cf7815a7112b8359bddf961f6
#
_entry.id   af14066cf7815a7112b8359bddf961f6
#
_cell.length_a   1.000
_cell.length_b   1.000
_cell.length_c   1.000
_cell.angle_alpha   90.00
_cell.angle_beta   90.00
_cell.angle_gamma   90.00
#
_symmetry.space_group_name_H-M   'P 1'
#
loop_
_entity.id
_entity.type
_entity.pdbx_description
1 polymer ?
#
loop_
_entity_poly.entity_id
_entity_poly.type
_entity_poly.pdbx_seq_one_letter_code
_entity_poly.pdbx_strand_id
1 'polypeptide(L)'
;MQAIQENVLDLISALPHDWHRAGSLSMDVLGAMVRLTGGHVKRSVETGAGKSTLLLSHLSDRHTVFAVDGGDSVKVTLASDLLNRDHIEFVEGPTQRTLLAYSFSEPLDFVLIDGPHGYPFPELEYWVFYRHIRTGGILVVDDIHIPTIHSMFQFLREEPMFELVEVVGTTAFFRRTVAPTFDPYCDGWYLQKFNTSRFPIDIDSYMAGPPASAALYRNRLMPLIQAWTASGARVAIFGTGEHTDQLVRVLPELQQIHLVAFLDSNPAKQGKAYHGITVRAPDWAEGNCDVVLCSSFGHELAQMAVLDRMNVKVVPSHVSSTVGRI
;
A
#
# COMPACT_ATOMS: atom_id res chain seq x y z
N MET A 1 26.01 -28.39 -13.08
CA MET A 1 24.94 -27.37 -12.97
C MET A 1 25.47 -25.97 -13.32
N GLN A 2 26.50 -25.43 -12.67
CA GLN A 2 27.02 -24.07 -12.93
C GLN A 2 27.41 -23.83 -14.39
N ALA A 3 28.08 -24.77 -15.06
CA ALA A 3 28.46 -24.66 -16.48
C ALA A 3 27.24 -24.66 -17.46
N ILE A 4 26.12 -25.28 -17.10
CA ILE A 4 24.91 -25.27 -17.92
C ILE A 4 24.22 -23.91 -17.80
N GLN A 5 24.26 -23.28 -16.65
CA GLN A 5 23.62 -21.99 -16.36
C GLN A 5 24.36 -20.82 -17.01
N GLU A 6 25.70 -20.83 -16.98
CA GLU A 6 26.51 -19.85 -17.70
C GLU A 6 26.25 -19.93 -19.22
N ASN A 7 26.12 -21.15 -19.76
CA ASN A 7 25.79 -21.34 -21.16
C ASN A 7 24.36 -20.83 -21.52
N VAL A 8 23.37 -21.02 -20.64
CA VAL A 8 22.00 -20.53 -20.89
C VAL A 8 21.94 -18.99 -20.85
N LEU A 9 22.63 -18.34 -19.90
CA LEU A 9 22.70 -16.87 -19.89
C LEU A 9 23.39 -16.32 -21.14
N ASP A 10 24.46 -16.91 -21.60
CA ASP A 10 25.15 -16.52 -22.82
C ASP A 10 24.23 -16.62 -24.04
N LEU A 11 23.49 -17.73 -24.16
CA LEU A 11 22.51 -17.92 -25.23
C LEU A 11 21.37 -16.89 -25.17
N ILE A 12 20.84 -16.59 -23.97
CA ILE A 12 19.82 -15.57 -23.80
C ILE A 12 20.39 -14.19 -24.15
N SER A 13 21.65 -13.90 -23.83
CA SER A 13 22.31 -12.63 -24.16
C SER A 13 22.42 -12.37 -25.66
N ALA A 14 22.52 -13.44 -26.44
CA ALA A 14 22.57 -13.37 -27.89
C ALA A 14 21.19 -13.07 -28.54
N LEU A 15 20.08 -13.17 -27.81
CA LEU A 15 18.76 -12.82 -28.31
C LEU A 15 18.63 -11.30 -28.48
N PRO A 16 17.93 -10.83 -29.54
CA PRO A 16 17.69 -9.39 -29.76
C PRO A 16 17.04 -8.73 -28.52
N HIS A 17 17.28 -7.42 -28.36
CA HIS A 17 16.71 -6.67 -27.25
C HIS A 17 15.17 -6.71 -27.24
N ASP A 18 14.56 -6.61 -28.41
CA ASP A 18 13.12 -6.63 -28.66
C ASP A 18 12.58 -8.03 -29.02
N TRP A 19 13.31 -9.08 -28.64
CA TRP A 19 13.05 -10.47 -29.03
C TRP A 19 11.58 -10.88 -28.85
N HIS A 20 10.95 -10.50 -27.75
CA HIS A 20 9.55 -10.87 -27.46
C HIS A 20 8.57 -9.69 -27.50
N ARG A 21 9.00 -8.57 -28.13
CA ARG A 21 8.17 -7.37 -28.38
C ARG A 21 7.57 -6.72 -27.13
N ALA A 22 8.09 -7.01 -25.95
CA ALA A 22 7.78 -6.37 -24.69
C ALA A 22 9.05 -5.86 -24.02
N GLY A 23 8.97 -5.16 -22.92
CA GLY A 23 10.12 -4.83 -22.07
C GLY A 23 10.89 -6.10 -21.70
N SER A 24 12.22 -6.00 -21.60
CA SER A 24 13.05 -7.14 -21.21
C SER A 24 13.84 -6.80 -19.96
N LEU A 25 13.88 -7.71 -19.01
CA LEU A 25 14.85 -7.67 -17.93
C LEU A 25 16.27 -7.61 -18.48
N SER A 26 17.13 -6.77 -17.90
CA SER A 26 18.53 -6.66 -18.30
C SER A 26 19.32 -7.93 -17.96
N MET A 27 20.45 -8.14 -18.64
CA MET A 27 21.32 -9.28 -18.34
C MET A 27 21.89 -9.22 -16.91
N ASP A 28 22.08 -8.02 -16.35
CA ASP A 28 22.49 -7.85 -14.95
C ASP A 28 21.44 -8.35 -13.99
N VAL A 29 20.15 -8.12 -14.28
CA VAL A 29 19.02 -8.65 -13.49
C VAL A 29 18.97 -10.16 -13.60
N LEU A 30 19.07 -10.75 -14.78
CA LEU A 30 19.11 -12.21 -14.97
C LEU A 30 20.31 -12.83 -14.26
N GLY A 31 21.47 -12.20 -14.32
CA GLY A 31 22.67 -12.60 -13.56
C GLY A 31 22.46 -12.56 -12.03
N ALA A 32 21.75 -11.53 -11.54
CA ALA A 32 21.37 -11.44 -10.13
C ALA A 32 20.43 -12.58 -9.72
N MET A 33 19.46 -12.96 -10.58
CA MET A 33 18.57 -14.09 -10.33
C MET A 33 19.37 -15.39 -10.15
N VAL A 34 20.34 -15.68 -11.03
CA VAL A 34 21.23 -16.84 -10.91
C VAL A 34 22.02 -16.80 -9.60
N ARG A 35 22.66 -15.67 -9.30
CA ARG A 35 23.48 -15.50 -8.10
C ARG A 35 22.69 -15.70 -6.81
N LEU A 36 21.52 -15.06 -6.71
CA LEU A 36 20.69 -15.07 -5.48
C LEU A 36 20.01 -16.41 -5.23
N THR A 37 19.73 -17.18 -6.28
CA THR A 37 19.18 -18.54 -6.19
C THR A 37 20.26 -19.61 -6.00
N GLY A 38 21.53 -19.24 -6.12
CA GLY A 38 22.64 -20.20 -6.15
C GLY A 38 22.57 -21.14 -7.38
N GLY A 39 21.88 -20.70 -8.43
CA GLY A 39 21.72 -21.42 -9.68
C GLY A 39 20.65 -22.50 -9.69
N HIS A 40 19.93 -22.71 -8.60
CA HIS A 40 18.84 -23.71 -8.55
C HIS A 40 17.80 -23.38 -7.50
N VAL A 41 16.53 -23.60 -7.85
CA VAL A 41 15.38 -23.53 -6.95
C VAL A 41 14.43 -24.71 -7.23
N LYS A 42 13.68 -25.14 -6.24
CA LYS A 42 12.68 -26.20 -6.45
C LYS A 42 11.46 -25.66 -7.19
N ARG A 43 10.93 -24.54 -6.73
CA ARG A 43 9.71 -23.94 -7.31
C ARG A 43 9.88 -22.44 -7.53
N SER A 44 9.64 -22.04 -8.75
CA SER A 44 9.56 -20.64 -9.12
C SER A 44 8.23 -20.30 -9.78
N VAL A 45 7.84 -19.05 -9.69
CA VAL A 45 6.66 -18.50 -10.34
C VAL A 45 6.98 -17.10 -10.86
N GLU A 46 6.41 -16.77 -12.00
CA GLU A 46 6.45 -15.39 -12.52
C GLU A 46 5.11 -14.95 -13.09
N THR A 47 4.89 -13.64 -13.10
CA THR A 47 3.88 -12.98 -13.89
C THR A 47 4.55 -12.29 -15.08
N GLY A 48 3.96 -12.39 -16.27
CA GLY A 48 4.63 -12.05 -17.54
C GLY A 48 5.35 -13.25 -18.14
N ALA A 49 5.89 -13.09 -19.35
CA ALA A 49 6.66 -14.13 -20.05
C ALA A 49 7.73 -13.49 -20.94
N GLY A 50 8.96 -13.99 -20.87
CA GLY A 50 10.06 -13.44 -21.67
C GLY A 50 11.39 -14.15 -21.41
N LYS A 51 12.48 -13.37 -21.39
CA LYS A 51 13.83 -13.88 -21.13
C LYS A 51 13.97 -14.49 -19.73
N SER A 52 13.24 -13.96 -18.75
CA SER A 52 13.15 -14.53 -17.40
C SER A 52 12.59 -15.94 -17.42
N THR A 53 11.55 -16.18 -18.21
CA THR A 53 10.92 -17.49 -18.37
C THR A 53 11.92 -18.51 -18.92
N LEU A 54 12.70 -18.14 -19.93
CA LEU A 54 13.74 -19.01 -20.47
C LEU A 54 14.74 -19.40 -19.39
N LEU A 55 15.22 -18.42 -18.63
CA LEU A 55 16.18 -18.66 -17.56
C LEU A 55 15.59 -19.54 -16.44
N LEU A 56 14.41 -19.16 -15.93
CA LEU A 56 13.77 -19.85 -14.80
C LEU A 56 13.37 -21.30 -15.15
N SER A 57 13.06 -21.59 -16.42
CA SER A 57 12.81 -22.95 -16.88
C SER A 57 14.02 -23.90 -16.72
N HIS A 58 15.23 -23.33 -16.65
CA HIS A 58 16.47 -24.11 -16.42
C HIS A 58 16.94 -24.05 -14.97
N LEU A 59 16.54 -23.03 -14.21
CA LEU A 59 16.92 -22.89 -12.80
C LEU A 59 16.01 -23.66 -11.85
N SER A 60 14.82 -24.05 -12.30
CA SER A 60 13.76 -24.57 -11.43
C SER A 60 13.43 -26.03 -11.70
N ASP A 61 13.17 -26.82 -10.64
CA ASP A 61 12.58 -28.16 -10.80
C ASP A 61 11.15 -28.04 -11.32
N ARG A 62 10.45 -26.95 -10.98
CA ARG A 62 9.15 -26.59 -11.53
C ARG A 62 8.99 -25.08 -11.60
N HIS A 63 8.67 -24.57 -12.77
CA HIS A 63 8.40 -23.17 -13.04
C HIS A 63 6.96 -22.97 -13.53
N THR A 64 6.21 -22.03 -12.93
CA THR A 64 4.85 -21.67 -13.34
C THR A 64 4.83 -20.23 -13.84
N VAL A 65 4.29 -20.03 -15.04
CA VAL A 65 4.20 -18.72 -15.70
C VAL A 65 2.75 -18.30 -15.79
N PHE A 66 2.41 -17.15 -15.24
CA PHE A 66 1.11 -16.51 -15.40
C PHE A 66 1.21 -15.39 -16.44
N ALA A 67 0.61 -15.55 -17.59
CA ALA A 67 0.70 -14.58 -18.68
C ALA A 67 -0.61 -14.48 -19.46
N VAL A 68 -0.80 -13.36 -20.15
CA VAL A 68 -2.01 -13.10 -20.94
C VAL A 68 -2.07 -14.06 -22.13
N ASP A 69 -3.21 -14.75 -22.25
CA ASP A 69 -3.50 -15.68 -23.33
C ASP A 69 -3.30 -15.02 -24.72
N GLY A 70 -2.55 -15.75 -25.56
CA GLY A 70 -2.29 -15.35 -26.93
C GLY A 70 -1.43 -14.09 -27.12
N GLY A 71 -0.81 -13.54 -26.07
CA GLY A 71 0.13 -12.42 -26.17
C GLY A 71 1.37 -12.75 -27.01
N ASP A 72 1.96 -11.77 -27.70
CA ASP A 72 3.14 -11.98 -28.54
C ASP A 72 4.33 -12.52 -27.73
N SER A 73 4.52 -12.04 -26.49
CA SER A 73 5.59 -12.50 -25.60
C SER A 73 5.44 -13.98 -25.24
N VAL A 74 4.21 -14.45 -24.95
CA VAL A 74 3.93 -15.86 -24.66
C VAL A 74 4.23 -16.72 -25.89
N LYS A 75 3.75 -16.33 -27.08
CA LYS A 75 3.98 -17.09 -28.34
C LYS A 75 5.46 -17.22 -28.67
N VAL A 76 6.20 -16.12 -28.58
CA VAL A 76 7.64 -16.10 -28.87
C VAL A 76 8.41 -16.93 -27.84
N THR A 77 8.06 -16.83 -26.56
CA THR A 77 8.69 -17.63 -25.49
C THR A 77 8.43 -19.12 -25.70
N LEU A 78 7.18 -19.49 -25.97
CA LEU A 78 6.79 -20.87 -26.25
C LEU A 78 7.47 -21.45 -27.53
N ALA A 79 7.74 -20.62 -28.54
CA ALA A 79 8.41 -21.03 -29.76
C ALA A 79 9.94 -21.14 -29.63
N SER A 80 10.53 -20.67 -28.53
CA SER A 80 11.97 -20.66 -28.33
C SER A 80 12.55 -22.07 -28.12
N ASP A 81 13.66 -22.37 -28.80
CA ASP A 81 14.45 -23.57 -28.57
C ASP A 81 15.22 -23.54 -27.25
N LEU A 82 15.35 -22.34 -26.61
CA LEU A 82 15.97 -22.18 -25.31
C LEU A 82 15.02 -22.52 -24.15
N LEU A 83 13.73 -22.72 -24.41
CA LEU A 83 12.78 -23.03 -23.35
C LEU A 83 12.91 -24.52 -22.94
N ASN A 84 13.19 -24.74 -21.65
CA ASN A 84 13.12 -26.09 -21.08
C ASN A 84 11.67 -26.45 -20.77
N ARG A 85 11.07 -27.29 -21.64
CA ARG A 85 9.64 -27.62 -21.57
C ARG A 85 9.28 -28.67 -20.52
N ASP A 86 10.26 -29.39 -19.99
CA ASP A 86 10.03 -30.49 -19.07
C ASP A 86 9.58 -30.04 -17.68
N HIS A 87 9.90 -28.78 -17.32
CA HIS A 87 9.73 -28.25 -15.97
C HIS A 87 8.86 -26.99 -15.91
N ILE A 88 8.12 -26.68 -16.97
CA ILE A 88 7.36 -25.44 -17.07
C ILE A 88 5.86 -25.68 -17.25
N GLU A 89 5.08 -24.85 -16.59
CA GLU A 89 3.62 -24.77 -16.71
C GLU A 89 3.22 -23.34 -17.08
N PHE A 90 2.47 -23.15 -18.17
CA PHE A 90 1.86 -21.88 -18.52
C PHE A 90 0.40 -21.86 -18.08
N VAL A 91 0.05 -20.86 -17.29
CA VAL A 91 -1.33 -20.56 -16.87
C VAL A 91 -1.77 -19.31 -17.63
N GLU A 92 -2.36 -19.55 -18.79
CA GLU A 92 -2.71 -18.48 -19.71
C GLU A 92 -4.00 -17.77 -19.32
N GLY A 93 -3.97 -16.45 -19.31
CA GLY A 93 -5.09 -15.58 -19.00
C GLY A 93 -4.70 -14.39 -18.15
N PRO A 94 -5.64 -13.47 -17.91
CA PRO A 94 -5.41 -12.31 -17.03
C PRO A 94 -5.10 -12.73 -15.60
N THR A 95 -4.01 -12.21 -15.00
CA THR A 95 -3.53 -12.61 -13.67
C THR A 95 -4.59 -12.46 -12.57
N GLN A 96 -5.45 -11.46 -12.67
CA GLN A 96 -6.57 -11.25 -11.75
C GLN A 96 -7.63 -12.36 -11.75
N ARG A 97 -7.61 -13.26 -12.73
CA ARG A 97 -8.47 -14.45 -12.77
C ARG A 97 -7.67 -15.71 -12.49
N THR A 98 -6.54 -15.86 -13.16
CA THR A 98 -5.75 -17.08 -13.11
C THR A 98 -5.09 -17.29 -11.76
N LEU A 99 -4.53 -16.24 -11.16
CA LEU A 99 -3.91 -16.32 -9.83
C LEU A 99 -4.93 -16.66 -8.72
N LEU A 100 -6.12 -16.09 -8.76
CA LEU A 100 -7.16 -16.35 -7.76
C LEU A 100 -7.75 -17.76 -7.86
N ALA A 101 -7.67 -18.38 -9.04
CA ALA A 101 -8.15 -19.73 -9.27
C ALA A 101 -7.05 -20.81 -9.06
N TYR A 102 -5.78 -20.39 -8.98
CA TYR A 102 -4.65 -21.31 -8.88
C TYR A 102 -4.36 -21.68 -7.42
N SER A 103 -4.03 -22.95 -7.17
CA SER A 103 -3.68 -23.43 -5.82
C SER A 103 -2.22 -23.85 -5.77
N PHE A 104 -1.45 -23.15 -4.96
CA PHE A 104 -0.06 -23.51 -4.67
C PHE A 104 -0.02 -24.62 -3.62
N SER A 105 0.34 -25.84 -4.03
CA SER A 105 0.41 -27.00 -3.14
C SER A 105 1.69 -27.08 -2.30
N GLU A 106 2.72 -26.34 -2.70
CA GLU A 106 4.03 -26.33 -2.04
C GLU A 106 4.58 -24.90 -1.97
N PRO A 107 5.47 -24.63 -0.98
CA PRO A 107 6.09 -23.33 -0.85
C PRO A 107 6.92 -22.92 -2.07
N LEU A 108 6.98 -21.61 -2.32
CA LEU A 108 7.73 -21.01 -3.42
C LEU A 108 9.12 -20.58 -2.96
N ASP A 109 10.13 -20.91 -3.74
CA ASP A 109 11.52 -20.48 -3.53
C ASP A 109 11.81 -19.16 -4.20
N PHE A 110 11.16 -18.88 -5.33
CA PHE A 110 11.40 -17.71 -6.14
C PHE A 110 10.09 -17.22 -6.77
N VAL A 111 9.84 -15.92 -6.66
CA VAL A 111 8.68 -15.24 -7.24
C VAL A 111 9.18 -14.00 -7.98
N LEU A 112 8.76 -13.82 -9.23
CA LEU A 112 8.96 -12.61 -10.00
C LEU A 112 7.61 -11.98 -10.32
N ILE A 113 7.42 -10.73 -9.87
CA ILE A 113 6.30 -9.88 -10.24
C ILE A 113 6.77 -8.95 -11.35
N ASP A 114 6.35 -9.27 -12.58
CA ASP A 114 6.62 -8.54 -13.83
C ASP A 114 5.37 -8.62 -14.73
N GLY A 115 4.22 -8.43 -14.13
CA GLY A 115 2.91 -8.48 -14.77
C GLY A 115 2.39 -7.10 -15.17
N PRO A 116 1.06 -6.87 -15.15
CA PRO A 116 0.48 -5.57 -15.43
C PRO A 116 0.91 -4.51 -14.41
N HIS A 117 1.34 -3.34 -14.89
CA HIS A 117 1.94 -2.29 -14.05
C HIS A 117 0.91 -1.31 -13.45
N GLY A 118 -0.35 -1.34 -13.92
CA GLY A 118 -1.41 -0.47 -13.42
C GLY A 118 -1.91 -0.91 -12.03
N TYR A 119 -2.27 0.05 -11.19
CA TYR A 119 -2.95 -0.25 -9.92
C TYR A 119 -4.33 -0.92 -10.19
N PRO A 120 -4.73 -1.96 -9.46
CA PRO A 120 -4.09 -2.59 -8.30
C PRO A 120 -3.36 -3.92 -8.63
N PHE A 121 -2.92 -4.14 -9.85
CA PHE A 121 -2.45 -5.45 -10.31
C PHE A 121 -1.17 -5.92 -9.59
N PRO A 122 -0.12 -5.11 -9.43
CA PRO A 122 1.08 -5.57 -8.71
C PRO A 122 0.79 -5.97 -7.27
N GLU A 123 -0.08 -5.22 -6.58
CA GLU A 123 -0.51 -5.51 -5.23
C GLU A 123 -1.37 -6.77 -5.15
N LEU A 124 -2.21 -7.04 -6.16
CA LEU A 124 -2.98 -8.29 -6.24
C LEU A 124 -2.06 -9.50 -6.41
N GLU A 125 -1.07 -9.39 -7.29
CA GLU A 125 -0.08 -10.44 -7.52
C GLU A 125 0.74 -10.69 -6.25
N TYR A 126 1.22 -9.64 -5.60
CA TYR A 126 1.88 -9.73 -4.30
C TYR A 126 0.98 -10.39 -3.26
N TRP A 127 -0.29 -9.97 -3.15
CA TRP A 127 -1.26 -10.54 -2.19
C TRP A 127 -1.46 -12.05 -2.37
N VAL A 128 -1.44 -12.54 -3.59
CA VAL A 128 -1.53 -13.98 -3.85
C VAL A 128 -0.25 -14.69 -3.44
N PHE A 129 0.92 -14.15 -3.79
CA PHE A 129 2.19 -14.87 -3.66
C PHE A 129 2.80 -14.82 -2.26
N TYR A 130 2.74 -13.68 -1.53
CA TYR A 130 3.56 -13.44 -0.35
C TYR A 130 3.46 -14.53 0.72
N ARG A 131 2.27 -15.09 0.91
CA ARG A 131 2.00 -16.13 1.90
C ARG A 131 2.57 -17.49 1.54
N HIS A 132 2.89 -17.69 0.27
CA HIS A 132 3.45 -18.95 -0.24
C HIS A 132 4.97 -18.94 -0.32
N ILE A 133 5.62 -17.79 -0.19
CA ILE A 133 7.08 -17.68 -0.24
C ILE A 133 7.66 -18.21 1.07
N ARG A 134 8.48 -19.27 0.98
CA ARG A 134 9.15 -19.83 2.17
C ARG A 134 10.17 -18.87 2.76
N THR A 135 10.50 -19.04 4.03
CA THR A 135 11.64 -18.34 4.65
C THR A 135 12.92 -18.59 3.83
N GLY A 136 13.64 -17.50 3.55
CA GLY A 136 14.82 -17.51 2.68
C GLY A 136 14.51 -17.50 1.18
N GLY A 137 13.26 -17.63 0.76
CA GLY A 137 12.83 -17.48 -0.62
C GLY A 137 13.00 -16.05 -1.13
N ILE A 138 13.08 -15.89 -2.43
CA ILE A 138 13.32 -14.61 -3.12
C ILE A 138 12.03 -14.10 -3.74
N LEU A 139 11.71 -12.84 -3.48
CA LEU A 139 10.69 -12.06 -4.17
C LEU A 139 11.40 -11.01 -5.02
N VAL A 140 11.10 -10.99 -6.31
CA VAL A 140 11.60 -10.00 -7.26
C VAL A 140 10.43 -9.13 -7.72
N VAL A 141 10.63 -7.83 -7.74
CA VAL A 141 9.66 -6.85 -8.21
C VAL A 141 10.35 -6.01 -9.28
N ASP A 142 9.85 -6.10 -10.51
CA ASP A 142 10.37 -5.29 -11.60
C ASP A 142 9.66 -3.94 -11.70
N ASP A 143 10.23 -3.04 -12.49
CA ASP A 143 9.69 -1.71 -12.79
C ASP A 143 9.36 -0.84 -11.56
N ILE A 144 10.18 -0.94 -10.50
CA ILE A 144 10.01 -0.15 -9.27
C ILE A 144 10.11 1.37 -9.49
N HIS A 145 10.47 1.84 -10.69
CA HIS A 145 10.45 3.25 -11.07
C HIS A 145 9.05 3.75 -11.44
N ILE A 146 8.11 2.85 -11.74
CA ILE A 146 6.71 3.19 -12.03
C ILE A 146 6.01 3.51 -10.70
N PRO A 147 5.32 4.67 -10.56
CA PRO A 147 4.78 5.12 -9.27
C PRO A 147 3.89 4.11 -8.53
N THR A 148 3.06 3.34 -9.23
CA THR A 148 2.22 2.29 -8.63
C THR A 148 3.07 1.19 -8.01
N ILE A 149 4.06 0.67 -8.73
CA ILE A 149 4.98 -0.37 -8.26
C ILE A 149 5.92 0.18 -7.18
N HIS A 150 6.33 1.46 -7.30
CA HIS A 150 7.15 2.13 -6.31
C HIS A 150 6.49 2.17 -4.92
N SER A 151 5.19 2.34 -4.87
CA SER A 151 4.44 2.31 -3.60
C SER A 151 4.56 0.94 -2.91
N MET A 152 4.42 -0.15 -3.66
CA MET A 152 4.64 -1.51 -3.15
C MET A 152 6.09 -1.74 -2.73
N PHE A 153 7.06 -1.27 -3.52
CA PHE A 153 8.48 -1.33 -3.18
C PHE A 153 8.79 -0.62 -1.86
N GLN A 154 8.25 0.59 -1.65
CA GLN A 154 8.42 1.32 -0.38
C GLN A 154 7.82 0.56 0.80
N PHE A 155 6.62 -0.01 0.63
CA PHE A 155 5.98 -0.85 1.63
C PHE A 155 6.88 -2.05 2.00
N LEU A 156 7.33 -2.81 1.01
CA LEU A 156 8.15 -4.01 1.21
C LEU A 156 9.48 -3.73 1.94
N ARG A 157 10.10 -2.58 1.68
CA ARG A 157 11.36 -2.18 2.34
C ARG A 157 11.24 -1.96 3.84
N GLU A 158 10.06 -1.65 4.31
CA GLU A 158 9.84 -1.29 5.72
C GLU A 158 9.23 -2.44 6.52
N GLU A 159 8.56 -3.37 5.83
CA GLU A 159 7.90 -4.50 6.49
C GLU A 159 8.91 -5.59 6.89
N PRO A 160 8.77 -6.15 8.10
CA PRO A 160 9.73 -7.13 8.62
C PRO A 160 9.69 -8.47 7.88
N MET A 161 8.64 -8.74 7.11
CA MET A 161 8.49 -9.99 6.35
C MET A 161 9.54 -10.16 5.25
N PHE A 162 10.02 -9.05 4.68
CA PHE A 162 10.99 -9.06 3.61
C PHE A 162 12.18 -8.16 3.92
N GLU A 163 13.36 -8.59 3.52
CA GLU A 163 14.59 -7.82 3.56
C GLU A 163 14.99 -7.47 2.14
N LEU A 164 15.21 -6.18 1.86
CA LEU A 164 15.76 -5.75 0.59
C LEU A 164 17.22 -6.23 0.49
N VAL A 165 17.49 -7.09 -0.49
CA VAL A 165 18.84 -7.63 -0.74
C VAL A 165 19.62 -6.68 -1.63
N GLU A 166 19.06 -6.32 -2.79
CA GLU A 166 19.67 -5.41 -3.75
C GLU A 166 18.64 -4.84 -4.73
N VAL A 167 19.04 -3.78 -5.43
CA VAL A 167 18.33 -3.22 -6.57
C VAL A 167 19.29 -3.22 -7.75
N VAL A 168 18.84 -3.79 -8.88
CA VAL A 168 19.60 -3.83 -10.14
C VAL A 168 18.76 -3.12 -11.21
N GLY A 169 19.22 -1.96 -11.65
CA GLY A 169 18.43 -1.12 -12.56
C GLY A 169 17.09 -0.72 -11.93
N THR A 170 16.01 -1.17 -12.55
CA THR A 170 14.63 -0.93 -12.09
C THR A 170 14.02 -2.13 -11.34
N THR A 171 14.80 -3.15 -11.02
CA THR A 171 14.35 -4.41 -10.42
C THR A 171 14.86 -4.52 -8.98
N ALA A 172 13.97 -4.79 -8.04
CA ALA A 172 14.31 -4.99 -6.63
C ALA A 172 14.20 -6.46 -6.24
N PHE A 173 15.17 -6.91 -5.45
CA PHE A 173 15.27 -8.28 -4.94
C PHE A 173 15.10 -8.27 -3.42
N PHE A 174 14.14 -9.04 -2.94
CA PHE A 174 13.84 -9.18 -1.53
C PHE A 174 14.03 -10.64 -1.10
N ARG A 175 14.43 -10.83 0.16
CA ARG A 175 14.50 -12.15 0.80
C ARG A 175 13.42 -12.26 1.88
N ARG A 176 12.66 -13.33 1.84
CA ARG A 176 11.68 -13.65 2.88
C ARG A 176 12.40 -13.95 4.20
N THR A 177 12.09 -13.20 5.24
CA THR A 177 12.67 -13.34 6.59
C THR A 177 11.95 -14.43 7.41
N VAL A 178 12.36 -14.61 8.66
CA VAL A 178 11.68 -15.49 9.63
C VAL A 178 10.48 -14.83 10.30
N ALA A 179 10.20 -13.56 10.03
CA ALA A 179 9.05 -12.87 10.60
C ALA A 179 7.73 -13.60 10.26
N PRO A 180 6.74 -13.57 11.16
CA PRO A 180 5.44 -14.17 10.89
C PRO A 180 4.83 -13.69 9.58
N THR A 181 4.13 -14.57 8.88
CA THR A 181 3.36 -14.17 7.70
C THR A 181 2.15 -13.35 8.13
N PHE A 182 1.98 -12.18 7.56
CA PHE A 182 0.79 -11.36 7.80
C PHE A 182 -0.45 -12.13 7.33
N ASP A 183 -1.49 -12.17 8.18
CA ASP A 183 -2.73 -12.86 7.85
C ASP A 183 -3.49 -12.09 6.76
N PRO A 184 -3.72 -12.67 5.56
CA PRO A 184 -4.41 -12.00 4.46
C PRO A 184 -5.89 -11.72 4.72
N TYR A 185 -6.46 -12.31 5.77
CA TYR A 185 -7.86 -12.16 6.14
C TYR A 185 -8.07 -11.28 7.38
N CYS A 186 -6.97 -10.74 7.92
CA CYS A 186 -6.98 -9.89 9.11
C CYS A 186 -6.91 -8.41 8.70
N ASP A 187 -7.71 -7.57 9.35
CA ASP A 187 -7.57 -6.11 9.28
C ASP A 187 -6.50 -5.63 10.28
N GLY A 188 -5.30 -6.21 10.17
CA GLY A 188 -4.18 -5.95 11.09
C GLY A 188 -3.29 -4.79 10.65
N TRP A 189 -3.82 -3.73 10.03
CA TRP A 189 -3.04 -2.60 9.54
C TRP A 189 -2.12 -1.98 10.62
N TYR A 190 -2.53 -2.01 11.87
CA TYR A 190 -1.78 -1.52 13.04
C TYR A 190 -0.57 -2.42 13.41
N LEU A 191 -0.45 -3.60 12.83
CA LEU A 191 0.72 -4.49 12.96
C LEU A 191 1.77 -4.20 11.89
N GLN A 192 1.43 -3.46 10.84
CA GLN A 192 2.32 -3.14 9.75
C GLN A 192 3.17 -1.92 10.08
N LYS A 193 4.49 -2.08 10.05
CA LYS A 193 5.45 -1.02 10.35
C LYS A 193 5.29 0.18 9.43
N PHE A 194 5.01 -0.06 8.15
CA PHE A 194 4.73 0.99 7.17
C PHE A 194 3.60 1.92 7.62
N ASN A 195 2.52 1.35 8.15
CA ASN A 195 1.38 2.12 8.64
C ASN A 195 1.71 2.82 9.96
N THR A 196 2.25 2.07 10.94
CA THR A 196 2.50 2.60 12.29
C THR A 196 3.54 3.72 12.29
N SER A 197 4.56 3.65 11.42
CA SER A 197 5.57 4.70 11.28
C SER A 197 5.02 6.00 10.69
N ARG A 198 3.89 5.95 9.97
CA ARG A 198 3.25 7.10 9.31
C ARG A 198 1.94 7.53 9.96
N PHE A 199 1.43 6.73 10.88
CA PHE A 199 0.19 7.06 11.55
C PHE A 199 0.40 8.30 12.43
N PRO A 200 -0.48 9.31 12.36
CA PRO A 200 -0.24 10.63 12.96
C PRO A 200 -0.33 10.67 14.49
N ILE A 201 -0.74 9.56 15.12
CA ILE A 201 -0.85 9.42 16.57
C ILE A 201 -0.24 8.10 17.03
N ASP A 202 0.04 7.99 18.33
CA ASP A 202 0.49 6.73 18.92
C ASP A 202 -0.55 5.63 18.74
N ILE A 203 -0.15 4.53 18.07
CA ILE A 203 -1.05 3.47 17.66
C ILE A 203 -1.61 2.70 18.86
N ASP A 204 -0.80 2.49 19.90
CA ASP A 204 -1.22 1.75 21.09
C ASP A 204 -2.31 2.54 21.84
N SER A 205 -2.14 3.85 21.93
CA SER A 205 -3.14 4.76 22.48
C SER A 205 -4.41 4.80 21.64
N TYR A 206 -4.30 4.75 20.30
CA TYR A 206 -5.45 4.68 19.40
C TYR A 206 -6.23 3.37 19.58
N MET A 207 -5.53 2.24 19.64
CA MET A 207 -6.12 0.90 19.75
C MET A 207 -6.66 0.60 21.15
N ALA A 208 -6.12 1.24 22.18
CA ALA A 208 -6.61 1.09 23.56
C ALA A 208 -8.02 1.66 23.79
N GLY A 209 -8.54 2.42 22.82
CA GLY A 209 -9.91 2.94 22.87
C GLY A 209 -10.10 4.22 23.70
N PRO A 210 -11.34 4.55 24.10
CA PRO A 210 -11.72 5.87 24.62
C PRO A 210 -10.88 6.48 25.74
N PRO A 211 -10.40 5.75 26.75
CA PRO A 211 -9.59 6.36 27.82
C PRO A 211 -8.24 6.90 27.33
N ALA A 212 -7.59 6.19 26.43
CA ALA A 212 -6.30 6.61 25.89
C ALA A 212 -6.49 7.69 24.79
N SER A 213 -7.51 7.56 23.97
CA SER A 213 -7.87 8.62 23.01
C SER A 213 -8.27 9.92 23.71
N ALA A 214 -8.90 9.85 24.88
CA ALA A 214 -9.20 11.03 25.68
C ALA A 214 -7.93 11.81 26.07
N ALA A 215 -6.87 11.13 26.47
CA ALA A 215 -5.59 11.77 26.79
C ALA A 215 -4.97 12.45 25.57
N LEU A 216 -5.04 11.82 24.40
CA LEU A 216 -4.54 12.40 23.13
C LEU A 216 -5.32 13.65 22.75
N TYR A 217 -6.65 13.60 22.77
CA TYR A 217 -7.48 14.78 22.49
C TYR A 217 -7.20 15.90 23.50
N ARG A 218 -7.09 15.56 24.79
CA ARG A 218 -6.76 16.56 25.83
C ARG A 218 -5.40 17.21 25.57
N ASN A 219 -4.36 16.44 25.35
CA ASN A 219 -3.01 16.97 25.11
C ASN A 219 -2.96 17.88 23.88
N ARG A 220 -3.70 17.56 22.83
CA ARG A 220 -3.73 18.33 21.58
C ARG A 220 -4.65 19.55 21.66
N LEU A 221 -5.87 19.35 22.14
CA LEU A 221 -6.91 20.36 22.02
C LEU A 221 -7.01 21.29 23.23
N MET A 222 -6.56 20.89 24.41
CA MET A 222 -6.63 21.74 25.60
C MET A 222 -5.90 23.10 25.43
N PRO A 223 -4.68 23.18 24.87
CA PRO A 223 -4.05 24.48 24.63
C PRO A 223 -4.86 25.37 23.67
N LEU A 224 -5.50 24.75 22.66
CA LEU A 224 -6.35 25.47 21.73
C LEU A 224 -7.66 25.93 22.37
N ILE A 225 -8.32 25.07 23.13
CA ILE A 225 -9.54 25.40 23.88
C ILE A 225 -9.28 26.57 24.82
N GLN A 226 -8.17 26.54 25.57
CA GLN A 226 -7.78 27.63 26.46
C GLN A 226 -7.55 28.94 25.69
N ALA A 227 -6.86 28.88 24.53
CA ALA A 227 -6.64 30.03 23.68
C ALA A 227 -7.95 30.59 23.11
N TRP A 228 -8.87 29.76 22.68
CA TRP A 228 -10.18 30.18 22.15
C TRP A 228 -11.06 30.78 23.25
N THR A 229 -11.06 30.18 24.44
CA THR A 229 -11.78 30.71 25.60
C THR A 229 -11.24 32.09 25.97
N ALA A 230 -9.91 32.24 26.03
CA ALA A 230 -9.27 33.49 26.41
C ALA A 230 -9.49 34.61 25.38
N SER A 231 -9.54 34.28 24.10
CA SER A 231 -9.74 35.24 23.00
C SER A 231 -11.21 35.55 22.70
N GLY A 232 -12.15 34.73 23.22
CA GLY A 232 -13.57 34.82 22.86
C GLY A 232 -13.85 34.41 21.42
N ALA A 233 -12.94 33.65 20.80
CA ALA A 233 -13.06 33.22 19.40
C ALA A 233 -14.38 32.46 19.16
N ARG A 234 -15.07 32.79 18.06
CA ARG A 234 -16.25 32.09 17.59
C ARG A 234 -15.82 30.78 16.94
N VAL A 235 -16.12 29.67 17.56
CA VAL A 235 -15.71 28.34 17.10
C VAL A 235 -16.91 27.60 16.52
N ALA A 236 -16.74 26.94 15.38
CA ALA A 236 -17.67 25.92 14.90
C ALA A 236 -16.99 24.55 14.91
N ILE A 237 -17.77 23.47 15.05
CA ILE A 237 -17.27 22.10 14.94
C ILE A 237 -17.88 21.46 13.70
N PHE A 238 -17.03 20.96 12.78
CA PHE A 238 -17.49 20.31 11.56
C PHE A 238 -17.53 18.79 11.76
N GLY A 239 -18.73 18.26 11.75
CA GLY A 239 -19.12 16.89 11.98
C GLY A 239 -20.18 16.80 13.08
N THR A 240 -21.23 16.00 12.84
CA THR A 240 -22.34 15.74 13.79
C THR A 240 -22.57 14.24 13.88
N GLY A 241 -21.52 13.49 14.15
CA GLY A 241 -21.54 12.04 14.28
C GLY A 241 -20.88 11.55 15.56
N GLU A 242 -20.71 10.26 15.65
CA GLU A 242 -20.20 9.55 16.82
C GLU A 242 -18.85 10.11 17.31
N HIS A 243 -17.95 10.48 16.38
CA HIS A 243 -16.67 11.08 16.76
C HIS A 243 -16.85 12.39 17.53
N THR A 244 -17.79 13.24 17.10
CA THR A 244 -18.08 14.50 17.79
C THR A 244 -18.74 14.25 19.14
N ASP A 245 -19.65 13.28 19.23
CA ASP A 245 -20.24 12.87 20.51
C ASP A 245 -19.18 12.38 21.50
N GLN A 246 -18.21 11.59 21.00
CA GLN A 246 -17.07 11.15 21.80
C GLN A 246 -16.19 12.32 22.23
N LEU A 247 -15.87 13.22 21.29
CA LEU A 247 -15.03 14.39 21.57
C LEU A 247 -15.63 15.31 22.63
N VAL A 248 -16.93 15.60 22.54
CA VAL A 248 -17.65 16.42 23.53
C VAL A 248 -17.69 15.71 24.89
N ARG A 249 -17.78 14.39 24.90
CA ARG A 249 -17.78 13.60 26.15
C ARG A 249 -16.43 13.62 26.86
N VAL A 250 -15.32 13.48 26.10
CA VAL A 250 -13.96 13.40 26.68
C VAL A 250 -13.32 14.76 26.95
N LEU A 251 -13.87 15.82 26.34
CA LEU A 251 -13.43 17.22 26.48
C LEU A 251 -14.63 18.10 26.86
N PRO A 252 -15.16 17.99 28.09
CA PRO A 252 -16.26 18.84 28.53
C PRO A 252 -15.91 20.34 28.51
N GLU A 253 -14.62 20.69 28.49
CA GLU A 253 -14.12 22.04 28.35
C GLU A 253 -14.52 22.69 27.02
N LEU A 254 -14.90 21.91 26.00
CA LEU A 254 -15.51 22.45 24.76
C LEU A 254 -16.83 23.22 25.01
N GLN A 255 -17.49 23.01 26.15
CA GLN A 255 -18.66 23.78 26.54
C GLN A 255 -18.30 25.20 27.06
N GLN A 256 -17.01 25.47 27.33
CA GLN A 256 -16.53 26.75 27.82
C GLN A 256 -16.16 27.73 26.70
N ILE A 257 -15.99 27.23 25.47
CA ILE A 257 -15.71 28.07 24.30
C ILE A 257 -16.99 28.72 23.78
N HIS A 258 -16.83 29.77 22.99
CA HIS A 258 -17.93 30.38 22.25
C HIS A 258 -18.26 29.52 21.01
N LEU A 259 -18.93 28.36 21.23
CA LEU A 259 -19.32 27.46 20.18
C LEU A 259 -20.60 28.00 19.50
N VAL A 260 -20.45 28.45 18.24
CA VAL A 260 -21.51 29.15 17.48
C VAL A 260 -22.34 28.24 16.58
N ALA A 261 -21.77 27.12 16.12
CA ALA A 261 -22.47 26.17 15.28
C ALA A 261 -21.79 24.80 15.28
N PHE A 262 -22.58 23.77 14.96
CA PHE A 262 -22.06 22.56 14.34
C PHE A 262 -22.25 22.64 12.83
N LEU A 263 -21.30 22.09 12.05
CA LEU A 263 -21.38 22.04 10.59
C LEU A 263 -21.53 20.59 10.13
N ASP A 264 -22.37 20.37 9.12
CA ASP A 264 -22.48 19.04 8.50
C ASP A 264 -22.80 19.19 7.02
N SER A 265 -22.14 18.41 6.16
CA SER A 265 -22.38 18.39 4.72
C SER A 265 -23.69 17.72 4.34
N ASN A 266 -24.29 16.93 5.24
CA ASN A 266 -25.57 16.27 4.99
C ASN A 266 -26.75 17.27 5.16
N PRO A 267 -27.47 17.63 4.06
CA PRO A 267 -28.58 18.57 4.15
C PRO A 267 -29.70 18.13 5.10
N ALA A 268 -29.88 16.83 5.30
CA ALA A 268 -30.91 16.30 6.19
C ALA A 268 -30.67 16.58 7.67
N LYS A 269 -29.45 16.96 8.05
CA LYS A 269 -29.07 17.33 9.42
C LYS A 269 -29.11 18.86 9.63
N GLN A 270 -28.97 19.63 8.58
CA GLN A 270 -28.93 21.09 8.64
C GLN A 270 -30.25 21.67 9.16
N GLY A 271 -30.16 22.74 9.92
CA GLY A 271 -31.30 23.38 10.59
C GLY A 271 -31.78 22.69 11.86
N LYS A 272 -31.32 21.49 12.16
CA LYS A 272 -31.63 20.76 13.40
C LYS A 272 -30.70 21.15 14.53
N ALA A 273 -31.13 20.91 15.77
CA ALA A 273 -30.27 21.08 16.94
C ALA A 273 -29.42 19.81 17.17
N TYR A 274 -28.15 20.01 17.47
CA TYR A 274 -27.20 18.99 17.88
C TYR A 274 -26.44 19.51 19.13
N HIS A 275 -26.47 18.77 20.24
CA HIS A 275 -26.00 19.28 21.55
C HIS A 275 -26.56 20.68 21.90
N GLY A 276 -27.83 20.96 21.54
CA GLY A 276 -28.49 22.25 21.80
C GLY A 276 -28.11 23.40 20.86
N ILE A 277 -27.22 23.16 19.89
CA ILE A 277 -26.74 24.17 18.95
C ILE A 277 -27.18 23.82 17.53
N THR A 278 -27.51 24.82 16.72
CA THR A 278 -28.01 24.60 15.34
C THR A 278 -26.90 24.06 14.42
N VAL A 279 -27.21 23.01 13.70
CA VAL A 279 -26.38 22.48 12.62
C VAL A 279 -26.53 23.36 11.36
N ARG A 280 -25.41 23.79 10.79
CA ARG A 280 -25.33 24.63 9.59
C ARG A 280 -24.66 23.90 8.43
N ALA A 281 -24.87 24.39 7.21
CA ALA A 281 -24.06 23.98 6.08
C ALA A 281 -22.60 24.46 6.24
N PRO A 282 -21.60 23.77 5.65
CA PRO A 282 -20.18 24.15 5.84
C PRO A 282 -19.85 25.57 5.39
N ASP A 283 -20.48 26.07 4.31
CA ASP A 283 -20.32 27.41 3.75
C ASP A 283 -20.75 28.51 4.72
N TRP A 284 -21.63 28.21 5.67
CA TRP A 284 -22.01 29.13 6.72
C TRP A 284 -20.82 29.59 7.57
N ALA A 285 -19.74 28.82 7.65
CA ALA A 285 -18.57 29.17 8.45
C ALA A 285 -17.95 30.50 8.03
N GLU A 286 -17.99 30.84 6.75
CA GLU A 286 -17.40 32.05 6.22
C GLU A 286 -18.08 33.31 6.81
N GLY A 287 -17.30 34.14 7.50
CA GLY A 287 -17.76 35.35 8.16
C GLY A 287 -18.54 35.14 9.48
N ASN A 288 -18.96 33.88 9.78
CA ASN A 288 -19.75 33.59 10.98
C ASN A 288 -18.95 32.96 12.13
N CYS A 289 -17.77 32.39 11.85
CA CYS A 289 -16.87 31.89 12.87
C CYS A 289 -15.41 32.25 12.55
N ASP A 290 -14.56 32.22 13.56
CA ASP A 290 -13.13 32.51 13.44
C ASP A 290 -12.30 31.25 13.29
N VAL A 291 -12.82 30.13 13.81
CA VAL A 291 -12.16 28.82 13.80
C VAL A 291 -13.17 27.72 13.51
N VAL A 292 -12.81 26.75 12.70
CA VAL A 292 -13.53 25.50 12.53
C VAL A 292 -12.66 24.34 13.00
N LEU A 293 -13.13 23.61 14.01
CA LEU A 293 -12.57 22.33 14.45
C LEU A 293 -13.17 21.19 13.62
N CYS A 294 -12.39 20.56 12.79
CA CYS A 294 -12.82 19.35 12.06
C CYS A 294 -12.89 18.16 13.01
N SER A 295 -13.99 17.40 12.96
CA SER A 295 -14.26 16.32 13.89
C SER A 295 -14.81 15.09 13.15
N SER A 296 -13.90 14.20 12.75
CA SER A 296 -14.25 12.94 12.09
C SER A 296 -13.08 11.95 12.15
N PHE A 297 -13.34 10.69 12.38
CA PHE A 297 -12.30 9.66 12.27
C PHE A 297 -11.82 9.43 10.83
N GLY A 298 -12.73 9.35 9.88
CA GLY A 298 -12.40 8.95 8.50
C GLY A 298 -12.46 10.06 7.47
N HIS A 299 -13.01 11.24 7.81
CA HIS A 299 -13.32 12.30 6.82
C HIS A 299 -12.70 13.66 7.14
N GLU A 300 -11.78 13.75 8.09
CA GLU A 300 -11.20 15.02 8.55
C GLU A 300 -10.50 15.77 7.40
N LEU A 301 -9.71 15.06 6.57
CA LEU A 301 -9.09 15.65 5.39
C LEU A 301 -10.11 16.16 4.37
N ALA A 302 -11.21 15.43 4.17
CA ALA A 302 -12.29 15.87 3.29
C ALA A 302 -13.01 17.11 3.86
N GLN A 303 -13.21 17.16 5.17
CA GLN A 303 -13.76 18.35 5.85
C GLN A 303 -12.84 19.55 5.68
N MET A 304 -11.53 19.37 5.86
CA MET A 304 -10.54 20.43 5.64
C MET A 304 -10.56 20.92 4.19
N ALA A 305 -10.63 20.03 3.21
CA ALA A 305 -10.69 20.38 1.79
C ALA A 305 -11.95 21.21 1.43
N VAL A 306 -13.08 20.92 2.07
CA VAL A 306 -14.30 21.75 1.91
C VAL A 306 -14.10 23.17 2.39
N LEU A 307 -13.33 23.35 3.48
CA LEU A 307 -13.08 24.64 4.11
C LEU A 307 -11.89 25.42 3.52
N ASP A 308 -11.05 24.78 2.71
CA ASP A 308 -9.79 25.37 2.20
C ASP A 308 -10.01 26.62 1.34
N ARG A 309 -11.22 26.81 0.80
CA ARG A 309 -11.61 27.98 0.00
C ARG A 309 -12.23 29.13 0.81
N MET A 310 -12.40 28.93 2.11
CA MET A 310 -13.05 29.87 3.01
C MET A 310 -12.01 30.61 3.84
N ASN A 311 -12.28 31.87 4.13
CA ASN A 311 -11.41 32.68 4.99
C ASN A 311 -11.69 32.39 6.48
N VAL A 312 -11.38 31.15 6.91
CA VAL A 312 -11.56 30.67 8.28
C VAL A 312 -10.37 29.82 8.71
N LYS A 313 -9.97 29.93 9.97
CA LYS A 313 -8.91 29.05 10.51
C LYS A 313 -9.44 27.64 10.71
N VAL A 314 -8.82 26.67 10.04
CA VAL A 314 -9.20 25.25 10.13
C VAL A 314 -8.25 24.51 11.06
N VAL A 315 -8.79 23.75 12.01
CA VAL A 315 -8.04 22.95 12.97
C VAL A 315 -8.54 21.50 12.92
N PRO A 316 -7.69 20.53 12.59
CA PRO A 316 -8.05 19.12 12.65
C PRO A 316 -8.04 18.62 14.10
N SER A 317 -8.94 17.70 14.46
CA SER A 317 -8.98 17.13 15.81
C SER A 317 -7.84 16.15 16.06
N HIS A 318 -7.41 15.40 15.05
CA HIS A 318 -6.37 14.37 15.19
C HIS A 318 -5.28 14.35 14.11
N VAL A 319 -5.47 14.94 12.93
CA VAL A 319 -4.39 15.01 11.93
C VAL A 319 -3.26 15.92 12.41
N SER A 320 -2.02 15.46 12.31
CA SER A 320 -0.85 16.26 12.66
C SER A 320 -0.71 17.47 11.75
N SER A 321 -0.48 18.65 12.32
CA SER A 321 -0.17 19.88 11.58
C SER A 321 1.17 19.81 10.79
N THR A 322 1.89 18.68 10.91
CA THR A 322 3.17 18.42 10.20
C THR A 322 2.98 17.72 8.85
N VAL A 323 1.78 17.36 8.45
CA VAL A 323 1.53 17.02 7.05
C VAL A 323 1.58 18.33 6.27
N GLY A 324 2.79 18.67 5.80
CA GLY A 324 3.03 19.82 4.97
C GLY A 324 2.08 19.81 3.78
N ARG A 325 1.64 20.97 3.36
CA ARG A 325 0.87 21.18 2.13
C ARG A 325 1.57 20.42 1.00
N ILE A 326 0.90 19.38 0.47
CA ILE A 326 1.27 18.77 -0.80
C ILE A 326 0.84 19.74 -1.91
#